data_ca33ded032546d3a56751dcdec23fa2f
#
_entry.id   ca33ded032546d3a56751dcdec23fa2f
#
_cell.length_a   1.000
_cell.length_b   1.000
_cell.length_c   1.000
_cell.angle_alpha   90.00
_cell.angle_beta   90.00
_cell.angle_gamma   90.00
#
_symmetry.space_group_name_H-M   'P 1'
#
loop_
_entity.id
_entity.type
_entity.pdbx_description
1 polymer ?
#
loop_
_entity_poly.entity_id
_entity_poly.type
_entity_poly.pdbx_seq_one_letter_code
_entity_poly.pdbx_strand_id
1 'polypeptide(L)'
;EIAQCLVGSEMCIRDRIASAAGAGFAGIYIAPITGMFFCTEILLKKMTVRTVAVSLSMSTIAMLIGSIAKGFKPYYLVGDAKLSVATLLVVLVIAPLCGIAGSLFRKLCQWAEKNQTRKNNILWQLPMMGLTTGLISIIFPEVMGNGRSLAQLAINSEGFLSVSLLLLGALTKMVVTVLTIRFGAAGGTLTPAIAIGAVLGAFIGSFLLYLVPGIPMWEVVILG
;
A
#
# COMPACT_ATOMS: atom_id res chain seq x y z
N GLU A 1 27.57 -22.53 -15.00
CA GLU A 1 26.53 -21.89 -14.15
C GLU A 1 25.66 -20.89 -14.94
N ILE A 2 26.23 -20.03 -15.78
CA ILE A 2 25.49 -19.10 -16.64
C ILE A 2 24.69 -19.85 -17.71
N ALA A 3 25.23 -20.93 -18.28
CA ALA A 3 24.55 -21.76 -19.28
C ALA A 3 23.34 -22.52 -18.68
N GLN A 4 23.40 -22.95 -17.42
CA GLN A 4 22.27 -23.58 -16.75
C GLN A 4 21.14 -22.57 -16.42
N CYS A 5 21.46 -21.30 -16.21
CA CYS A 5 20.45 -20.25 -16.10
C CYS A 5 19.83 -19.86 -17.46
N LEU A 6 20.55 -20.00 -18.56
CA LEU A 6 20.08 -19.73 -19.92
C LEU A 6 19.22 -20.87 -20.49
N VAL A 7 19.47 -22.10 -20.08
CA VAL A 7 18.76 -23.31 -20.57
C VAL A 7 17.51 -23.64 -19.71
N GLY A 8 16.89 -22.63 -19.10
CA GLY A 8 15.49 -22.79 -18.72
C GLY A 8 15.24 -23.49 -17.40
N SER A 9 15.82 -23.03 -16.32
CA SER A 9 15.10 -23.24 -15.10
C SER A 9 14.08 -22.06 -14.98
N GLU A 10 12.80 -22.39 -15.02
CA GLU A 10 11.69 -21.45 -14.74
C GLU A 10 11.95 -20.68 -13.43
N MET A 11 12.71 -21.26 -12.51
CA MET A 11 13.20 -20.63 -11.29
C MET A 11 14.05 -19.37 -11.56
N CYS A 12 14.94 -19.37 -12.56
CA CYS A 12 15.76 -18.19 -12.85
C CYS A 12 14.96 -17.03 -13.44
N ILE A 13 13.98 -17.32 -14.29
CA ILE A 13 13.09 -16.31 -14.86
C ILE A 13 12.20 -15.71 -13.74
N ARG A 14 11.63 -16.56 -12.91
CA ARG A 14 10.81 -16.16 -11.78
C ARG A 14 11.59 -15.27 -10.79
N ASP A 15 12.83 -15.64 -10.47
CA ASP A 15 13.69 -14.88 -9.55
C ASP A 15 14.01 -13.48 -10.12
N ARG A 16 14.27 -13.39 -11.45
CA ARG A 16 14.53 -12.10 -12.11
C ARG A 16 13.29 -11.22 -12.16
N ILE A 17 12.13 -11.76 -12.49
CA ILE A 17 10.88 -11.02 -12.51
C ILE A 17 10.55 -10.52 -11.11
N ALA A 18 10.69 -11.35 -10.09
CA ALA A 18 10.46 -10.97 -8.70
C ALA A 18 11.43 -9.88 -8.23
N SER A 19 12.72 -9.99 -8.59
CA SER A 19 13.72 -8.98 -8.26
C SER A 19 13.46 -7.64 -8.97
N ALA A 20 13.00 -7.68 -10.22
CA ALA A 20 12.61 -6.49 -10.97
C ALA A 20 11.37 -5.81 -10.34
N ALA A 21 10.39 -6.60 -9.88
CA ALA A 21 9.23 -6.06 -9.17
C ALA A 21 9.62 -5.41 -7.83
N GLY A 22 10.52 -6.03 -7.06
CA GLY A 22 11.08 -5.45 -5.84
C GLY A 22 11.87 -4.17 -6.11
N ALA A 23 12.64 -4.13 -7.21
CA ALA A 23 13.36 -2.95 -7.64
C ALA A 23 12.41 -1.79 -8.02
N GLY A 24 11.33 -2.08 -8.75
CA GLY A 24 10.28 -1.10 -9.04
C GLY A 24 9.65 -0.52 -7.79
N PHE A 25 9.38 -1.37 -6.79
CA PHE A 25 8.90 -0.94 -5.48
C PHE A 25 9.89 0.00 -4.78
N ALA A 26 11.18 -0.40 -4.73
CA ALA A 26 12.25 0.41 -4.14
C ALA A 26 12.41 1.77 -4.80
N GLY A 27 12.28 1.85 -6.11
CA GLY A 27 12.37 3.11 -6.87
C GLY A 27 11.20 4.07 -6.62
N ILE A 28 10.02 3.55 -6.28
CA ILE A 28 8.84 4.37 -5.94
C ILE A 28 8.94 4.91 -4.52
N TYR A 29 9.25 4.05 -3.55
CA TYR A 29 9.20 4.37 -2.12
C TYR A 29 10.53 4.83 -1.54
N ILE A 30 11.62 4.84 -2.33
CA ILE A 30 12.99 5.15 -1.88
C ILE A 30 13.43 4.22 -0.74
N ALA A 31 13.06 2.95 -0.84
CA ALA A 31 13.25 1.95 0.21
C ALA A 31 13.86 0.65 -0.34
N PRO A 32 15.19 0.58 -0.54
CA PRO A 32 15.83 -0.58 -1.16
C PRO A 32 15.74 -1.86 -0.33
N ILE A 33 15.82 -1.74 1.00
CA ILE A 33 15.67 -2.88 1.91
C ILE A 33 14.25 -3.44 1.84
N THR A 34 13.24 -2.59 1.81
CA THR A 34 11.84 -3.00 1.68
C THR A 34 11.59 -3.68 0.32
N GLY A 35 12.18 -3.16 -0.76
CA GLY A 35 12.11 -3.80 -2.09
C GLY A 35 12.73 -5.19 -2.10
N MET A 36 13.85 -5.38 -1.42
CA MET A 36 14.49 -6.69 -1.23
C MET A 36 13.59 -7.66 -0.46
N PHE A 37 13.01 -7.25 0.67
CA PHE A 37 12.08 -8.08 1.45
C PHE A 37 10.81 -8.39 0.67
N PHE A 38 10.25 -7.42 -0.05
CA PHE A 38 9.10 -7.63 -0.92
C PHE A 38 9.38 -8.73 -1.96
N CYS A 39 10.55 -8.70 -2.58
CA CYS A 39 10.97 -9.73 -3.53
C CYS A 39 11.10 -11.11 -2.86
N THR A 40 11.86 -11.20 -1.76
CA THR A 40 12.25 -12.49 -1.17
C THR A 40 11.13 -13.12 -0.35
N GLU A 41 10.37 -12.35 0.38
CA GLU A 41 9.37 -12.83 1.34
C GLU A 41 7.97 -12.97 0.72
N ILE A 42 7.56 -12.00 -0.08
CA ILE A 42 6.21 -11.96 -0.65
C ILE A 42 6.17 -12.70 -2.00
N LEU A 43 7.08 -12.40 -2.91
CA LEU A 43 7.03 -12.93 -4.27
C LEU A 43 7.66 -14.31 -4.39
N LEU A 44 8.88 -14.49 -3.88
CA LEU A 44 9.62 -15.75 -3.98
C LEU A 44 9.31 -16.74 -2.87
N LYS A 45 8.95 -16.22 -1.67
CA LYS A 45 8.77 -17.01 -0.44
C LYS A 45 10.01 -17.88 -0.13
N LYS A 46 11.18 -17.38 -0.51
CA LYS A 46 12.46 -18.06 -0.39
C LYS A 46 13.54 -17.03 -0.14
N MET A 47 14.25 -17.18 0.98
CA MET A 47 15.41 -16.36 1.32
C MET A 47 16.68 -17.17 1.14
N THR A 48 17.47 -16.86 0.12
CA THR A 48 18.83 -17.39 -0.05
C THR A 48 19.77 -16.20 -0.18
N VAL A 49 21.04 -16.38 0.19
CA VAL A 49 22.06 -15.33 0.09
C VAL A 49 22.11 -14.74 -1.31
N ARG A 50 21.97 -15.59 -2.34
CA ARG A 50 21.94 -15.17 -3.75
C ARG A 50 20.73 -14.30 -4.09
N THR A 51 19.51 -14.72 -3.69
CA THR A 51 18.28 -13.94 -3.98
C THR A 51 18.27 -12.63 -3.23
N VAL A 52 18.74 -12.61 -1.98
CA VAL A 52 18.88 -11.40 -1.17
C VAL A 52 19.87 -10.42 -1.82
N ALA A 53 21.07 -10.90 -2.18
CA ALA A 53 22.09 -10.04 -2.80
C ALA A 53 21.63 -9.44 -4.13
N VAL A 54 21.03 -10.25 -5.01
CA VAL A 54 20.55 -9.78 -6.32
C VAL A 54 19.39 -8.79 -6.15
N SER A 55 18.40 -9.11 -5.32
CA SER A 55 17.25 -8.24 -5.11
C SER A 55 17.63 -6.93 -4.43
N LEU A 56 18.55 -6.96 -3.45
CA LEU A 56 19.06 -5.75 -2.80
C LEU A 56 19.84 -4.86 -3.78
N SER A 57 20.73 -5.44 -4.58
CA SER A 57 21.50 -4.70 -5.59
C SER A 57 20.57 -4.03 -6.61
N MET A 58 19.60 -4.78 -7.16
CA MET A 58 18.63 -4.23 -8.11
C MET A 58 17.75 -3.15 -7.47
N SER A 59 17.31 -3.34 -6.24
CA SER A 59 16.51 -2.36 -5.49
C SER A 59 17.30 -1.07 -5.21
N THR A 60 18.59 -1.18 -4.86
CA THR A 60 19.45 -0.03 -4.61
C THR A 60 19.69 0.77 -5.91
N ILE A 61 20.00 0.09 -7.02
CA ILE A 61 20.19 0.73 -8.31
C ILE A 61 18.91 1.44 -8.77
N ALA A 62 17.76 0.78 -8.64
CA ALA A 62 16.47 1.37 -9.00
C ALA A 62 16.11 2.59 -8.14
N MET A 63 16.42 2.54 -6.85
CA MET A 63 16.27 3.69 -5.94
C MET A 63 17.15 4.85 -6.40
N LEU A 64 18.42 4.62 -6.68
CA LEU A 64 19.36 5.67 -7.11
C LEU A 64 18.90 6.32 -8.41
N ILE A 65 18.57 5.53 -9.43
CA ILE A 65 18.07 6.04 -10.72
C ILE A 65 16.76 6.80 -10.53
N GLY A 66 15.83 6.27 -9.76
CA GLY A 66 14.56 6.91 -9.45
C GLY A 66 14.73 8.23 -8.70
N SER A 67 15.70 8.29 -7.79
CA SER A 67 16.02 9.49 -7.00
C SER A 67 16.66 10.60 -7.83
N ILE A 68 17.47 10.27 -8.84
CA ILE A 68 18.02 11.25 -9.78
C ILE A 68 16.91 11.97 -10.54
N ALA A 69 15.86 11.22 -10.95
CA ALA A 69 14.76 11.79 -11.72
C ALA A 69 13.75 12.59 -10.86
N LYS A 70 13.48 12.15 -9.63
CA LYS A 70 12.43 12.71 -8.75
C LYS A 70 12.96 13.55 -7.60
N GLY A 71 14.26 13.53 -7.34
CA GLY A 71 14.88 14.01 -6.10
C GLY A 71 14.70 13.00 -4.95
N PHE A 72 15.50 13.12 -3.89
CA PHE A 72 15.39 12.31 -2.67
C PHE A 72 14.26 12.81 -1.77
N LYS A 73 13.02 12.89 -2.32
CA LYS A 73 11.84 13.28 -1.54
C LYS A 73 11.10 12.04 -1.10
N PRO A 74 10.68 11.94 0.18
CA PRO A 74 9.91 10.80 0.67
C PRO A 74 8.59 10.69 -0.09
N TYR A 75 8.08 9.45 -0.19
CA TYR A 75 6.83 9.19 -0.91
C TYR A 75 5.63 9.88 -0.25
N TYR A 76 5.60 9.91 1.08
CA TYR A 76 4.65 10.67 1.87
C TYR A 76 5.37 11.84 2.55
N LEU A 77 4.75 13.02 2.52
CA LEU A 77 5.26 14.20 3.21
C LEU A 77 4.73 14.15 4.64
N VAL A 78 5.62 13.94 5.58
CA VAL A 78 5.33 13.89 7.01
C VAL A 78 6.23 14.89 7.74
N GLY A 79 5.75 15.37 8.90
CA GLY A 79 6.56 16.20 9.79
C GLY A 79 7.62 15.40 10.56
N ASP A 80 8.40 16.07 11.38
CA ASP A 80 9.44 15.43 12.22
C ASP A 80 8.80 14.68 13.40
N ALA A 81 8.79 13.35 13.35
CA ALA A 81 8.23 12.51 14.39
C ALA A 81 9.15 12.49 15.62
N LYS A 82 8.60 12.82 16.78
CA LYS A 82 9.26 12.66 18.07
C LYS A 82 8.62 11.50 18.82
N LEU A 83 9.36 10.41 19.01
CA LEU A 83 8.91 9.30 19.83
C LEU A 83 8.73 9.75 21.28
N SER A 84 7.50 9.81 21.74
CA SER A 84 7.11 10.11 23.12
C SER A 84 6.47 8.86 23.75
N VAL A 85 6.48 8.79 25.07
CA VAL A 85 5.79 7.72 25.80
C VAL A 85 4.28 7.74 25.51
N ALA A 86 3.71 8.91 25.34
CA ALA A 86 2.31 9.09 24.98
C ALA A 86 2.01 8.50 23.58
N THR A 87 2.92 8.70 22.62
CA THR A 87 2.82 8.10 21.28
C THR A 87 2.84 6.57 21.36
N LEU A 88 3.67 5.96 22.22
CA LEU A 88 3.71 4.51 22.41
C LEU A 88 2.40 3.95 22.98
N LEU A 89 1.76 4.64 23.92
CA LEU A 89 0.45 4.22 24.46
C LEU A 89 -0.65 4.28 23.40
N VAL A 90 -0.61 5.28 22.54
CA VAL A 90 -1.55 5.40 21.41
C VAL A 90 -1.37 4.28 20.41
N VAL A 91 -0.13 3.87 20.12
CA VAL A 91 0.17 2.71 19.24
C VAL A 91 -0.48 1.43 19.76
N LEU A 92 -0.47 1.18 21.07
CA LEU A 92 -1.09 -0.03 21.66
C LEU A 92 -2.60 -0.11 21.39
N VAL A 93 -3.26 1.02 21.18
CA VAL A 93 -4.70 1.06 20.84
C VAL A 93 -4.91 0.98 19.33
N ILE A 94 -4.13 1.73 18.55
CA ILE A 94 -4.30 1.84 17.09
C ILE A 94 -3.88 0.55 16.39
N ALA A 95 -2.74 -0.04 16.76
CA ALA A 95 -2.19 -1.20 16.08
C ALA A 95 -3.16 -2.40 16.01
N PRO A 96 -3.84 -2.84 17.10
CA PRO A 96 -4.79 -3.94 17.00
C PRO A 96 -6.02 -3.59 16.14
N LEU A 97 -6.51 -2.35 16.18
CA LEU A 97 -7.67 -1.93 15.38
C LEU A 97 -7.33 -1.90 13.89
N CYS A 98 -6.18 -1.33 13.53
CA CYS A 98 -5.68 -1.35 12.15
C CYS A 98 -5.34 -2.79 11.70
N GLY A 99 -4.83 -3.64 12.58
CA GLY A 99 -4.60 -5.06 12.33
C GLY A 99 -5.89 -5.82 11.99
N ILE A 100 -6.98 -5.56 12.71
CA ILE A 100 -8.29 -6.14 12.42
C ILE A 100 -8.80 -5.64 11.06
N ALA A 101 -8.76 -4.34 10.80
CA ALA A 101 -9.19 -3.76 9.52
C ALA A 101 -8.36 -4.29 8.34
N GLY A 102 -7.05 -4.38 8.48
CA GLY A 102 -6.15 -4.94 7.48
C GLY A 102 -6.43 -6.43 7.21
N SER A 103 -6.70 -7.22 8.27
CA SER A 103 -7.07 -8.63 8.12
C SER A 103 -8.41 -8.80 7.40
N LEU A 104 -9.38 -7.94 7.68
CA LEU A 104 -10.67 -7.91 7.00
C LEU A 104 -10.50 -7.55 5.51
N PHE A 105 -9.75 -6.50 5.20
CA PHE A 105 -9.46 -6.10 3.83
C PHE A 105 -8.78 -7.22 3.05
N ARG A 106 -7.78 -7.89 3.65
CA ARG A 106 -7.10 -9.04 3.06
C ARG A 106 -8.07 -10.19 2.76
N LYS A 107 -8.97 -10.54 3.70
CA LYS A 107 -9.98 -11.58 3.49
C LYS A 107 -10.94 -11.22 2.36
N LEU A 108 -11.36 -9.97 2.27
CA LEU A 108 -12.22 -9.48 1.18
C LEU A 108 -11.50 -9.56 -0.18
N CYS A 109 -10.23 -9.17 -0.26
CA CYS A 109 -9.43 -9.31 -1.48
C CYS A 109 -9.27 -10.79 -1.89
N GLN A 110 -8.95 -11.68 -0.95
CA GLN A 110 -8.85 -13.12 -1.21
C GLN A 110 -10.18 -13.73 -1.66
N TRP A 111 -11.29 -13.28 -1.07
CA TRP A 111 -12.62 -13.67 -1.50
C TRP A 111 -12.92 -13.20 -2.93
N ALA A 112 -12.55 -11.96 -3.26
CA ALA A 112 -12.69 -11.40 -4.60
C ALA A 112 -11.86 -12.17 -5.64
N GLU A 113 -10.62 -12.52 -5.32
CA GLU A 113 -9.74 -13.33 -6.17
C GLU A 113 -10.30 -14.73 -6.44
N LYS A 114 -10.82 -15.39 -5.41
CA LYS A 114 -11.46 -16.73 -5.55
C LYS A 114 -12.74 -16.71 -6.38
N ASN A 115 -13.47 -15.60 -6.33
CA ASN A 115 -14.75 -15.44 -7.03
C ASN A 115 -14.61 -14.53 -8.26
N GLN A 116 -13.44 -14.52 -8.89
CA GLN A 116 -13.25 -13.75 -10.12
C GLN A 116 -14.21 -14.20 -11.21
N THR A 117 -14.74 -13.25 -11.92
CA THR A 117 -15.68 -13.51 -12.99
C THR A 117 -14.98 -14.16 -14.18
N ARG A 118 -15.67 -15.09 -14.84
CA ARG A 118 -15.17 -15.93 -15.92
C ARG A 118 -14.59 -15.08 -17.08
N LYS A 119 -13.46 -15.53 -17.63
CA LYS A 119 -12.67 -14.85 -18.69
C LYS A 119 -13.48 -14.27 -19.87
N ASN A 120 -14.61 -14.88 -20.23
CA ASN A 120 -15.40 -14.47 -21.41
C ASN A 120 -16.09 -13.09 -21.25
N ASN A 121 -16.27 -12.60 -20.03
CA ASN A 121 -16.98 -11.33 -19.77
C ASN A 121 -16.04 -10.18 -19.40
N ILE A 122 -14.73 -10.42 -19.36
CA ILE A 122 -13.74 -9.45 -18.89
C ILE A 122 -13.71 -8.17 -19.75
N LEU A 123 -13.95 -8.31 -21.05
CA LEU A 123 -13.97 -7.21 -22.01
C LEU A 123 -15.05 -6.14 -21.72
N TRP A 124 -16.17 -6.55 -21.13
CA TRP A 124 -17.25 -5.64 -20.75
C TRP A 124 -17.18 -5.23 -19.29
N GLN A 125 -16.73 -6.11 -18.44
CA GLN A 125 -16.72 -5.89 -16.99
C GLN A 125 -15.65 -4.90 -16.55
N LEU A 126 -14.45 -4.92 -17.14
CA LEU A 126 -13.39 -3.98 -16.81
C LEU A 126 -13.76 -2.53 -17.20
N PRO A 127 -14.27 -2.25 -18.43
CA PRO A 127 -14.75 -0.91 -18.74
C PRO A 127 -15.89 -0.43 -17.86
N MET A 128 -16.84 -1.32 -17.53
CA MET A 128 -17.94 -0.97 -16.61
C MET A 128 -17.41 -0.64 -15.21
N MET A 129 -16.43 -1.41 -14.70
CA MET A 129 -15.81 -1.11 -13.41
C MET A 129 -15.02 0.20 -13.45
N GLY A 130 -14.34 0.48 -14.56
CA GLY A 130 -13.69 1.79 -14.79
C GLY A 130 -14.70 2.94 -14.77
N LEU A 131 -15.84 2.78 -15.43
CA LEU A 131 -16.90 3.77 -15.46
C LEU A 131 -17.50 3.98 -14.06
N THR A 132 -17.79 2.90 -13.32
CA THR A 132 -18.30 3.01 -11.94
C THR A 132 -17.30 3.69 -11.01
N THR A 133 -16.01 3.36 -11.12
CA THR A 133 -14.95 4.03 -10.36
C THR A 133 -14.86 5.51 -10.73
N GLY A 134 -14.97 5.85 -12.02
CA GLY A 134 -15.02 7.23 -12.50
C GLY A 134 -16.21 8.01 -11.95
N LEU A 135 -17.41 7.43 -11.94
CA LEU A 135 -18.60 8.07 -11.36
C LEU A 135 -18.46 8.28 -9.85
N ILE A 136 -17.93 7.29 -9.12
CA ILE A 136 -17.68 7.42 -7.68
C ILE A 136 -16.64 8.52 -7.42
N SER A 137 -15.63 8.67 -8.28
CA SER A 137 -14.59 9.68 -8.12
C SER A 137 -15.07 11.13 -8.32
N ILE A 138 -16.26 11.33 -8.88
CA ILE A 138 -16.89 12.67 -8.93
C ILE A 138 -17.27 13.13 -7.52
N ILE A 139 -17.71 12.19 -6.67
CA ILE A 139 -18.12 12.48 -5.29
C ILE A 139 -16.91 12.39 -4.34
N PHE A 140 -16.08 11.37 -4.54
CA PHE A 140 -14.88 11.08 -3.74
C PHE A 140 -13.64 11.00 -4.64
N PRO A 141 -13.04 12.15 -5.03
CA PRO A 141 -11.88 12.17 -5.93
C PRO A 141 -10.67 11.40 -5.37
N GLU A 142 -10.58 11.25 -4.05
CA GLU A 142 -9.51 10.51 -3.36
C GLU A 142 -9.56 9.00 -3.61
N VAL A 143 -10.70 8.47 -4.05
CA VAL A 143 -10.86 7.05 -4.40
C VAL A 143 -10.11 6.72 -5.69
N MET A 144 -9.86 7.71 -6.56
CA MET A 144 -9.14 7.53 -7.80
C MET A 144 -7.66 7.20 -7.58
N GLY A 145 -7.06 6.46 -8.50
CA GLY A 145 -5.66 6.09 -8.44
C GLY A 145 -5.34 5.03 -7.39
N ASN A 146 -4.11 5.03 -6.89
CA ASN A 146 -3.59 4.01 -5.98
C ASN A 146 -3.88 4.26 -4.48
N GLY A 147 -4.46 5.41 -4.10
CA GLY A 147 -4.76 5.76 -2.72
C GLY A 147 -3.70 6.66 -2.04
N ARG A 148 -2.64 7.08 -2.74
CA ARG A 148 -1.63 8.00 -2.19
C ARG A 148 -2.25 9.32 -1.75
N SER A 149 -3.13 9.89 -2.56
CA SER A 149 -3.85 11.13 -2.24
C SER A 149 -4.65 11.01 -0.95
N LEU A 150 -5.37 9.90 -0.78
CA LEU A 150 -6.16 9.64 0.42
C LEU A 150 -5.29 9.57 1.68
N ALA A 151 -4.16 8.84 1.62
CA ALA A 151 -3.21 8.77 2.73
C ALA A 151 -2.59 10.13 3.04
N GLN A 152 -2.18 10.90 2.02
CA GLN A 152 -1.61 12.23 2.21
C GLN A 152 -2.63 13.22 2.77
N LEU A 153 -3.88 13.15 2.37
CA LEU A 153 -4.96 13.95 2.94
C LEU A 153 -5.20 13.57 4.41
N ALA A 154 -5.14 12.28 4.75
CA ALA A 154 -5.25 11.84 6.14
C ALA A 154 -4.13 12.41 7.02
N ILE A 155 -2.88 12.43 6.51
CA ILE A 155 -1.73 13.02 7.22
C ILE A 155 -1.91 14.53 7.43
N ASN A 156 -2.47 15.23 6.44
CA ASN A 156 -2.63 16.68 6.47
C ASN A 156 -3.98 17.13 7.08
N SER A 157 -4.87 16.19 7.41
CA SER A 157 -6.21 16.53 7.90
C SER A 157 -6.16 16.99 9.36
N GLU A 158 -6.82 18.09 9.64
CA GLU A 158 -7.07 18.61 10.98
C GLU A 158 -8.57 18.60 11.26
N GLY A 159 -8.95 18.04 12.40
CA GLY A 159 -10.33 18.05 12.88
C GLY A 159 -11.15 16.81 12.52
N PHE A 160 -12.03 16.43 13.47
CA PHE A 160 -12.83 15.20 13.44
C PHE A 160 -13.79 15.12 12.25
N LEU A 161 -14.37 16.22 11.83
CA LEU A 161 -15.32 16.24 10.71
C LEU A 161 -14.64 15.92 9.37
N SER A 162 -13.47 16.50 9.14
CA SER A 162 -12.65 16.25 7.96
C SER A 162 -12.24 14.78 7.86
N VAL A 163 -11.82 14.20 8.99
CA VAL A 163 -11.38 12.80 9.08
C VAL A 163 -12.54 11.81 8.91
N SER A 164 -13.75 12.16 9.36
CA SER A 164 -14.94 11.31 9.16
C SER A 164 -15.33 11.20 7.68
N LEU A 165 -15.18 12.26 6.91
CA LEU A 165 -15.39 12.24 5.46
C LEU A 165 -14.32 11.39 4.76
N LEU A 166 -13.06 11.49 5.20
CA LEU A 166 -11.99 10.65 4.69
C LEU A 166 -12.20 9.16 5.03
N LEU A 167 -12.80 8.84 6.18
CA LEU A 167 -13.17 7.47 6.52
C LEU A 167 -14.18 6.89 5.52
N LEU A 168 -15.17 7.69 5.13
CA LEU A 168 -16.12 7.29 4.09
C LEU A 168 -15.41 7.05 2.74
N GLY A 169 -14.46 7.92 2.37
CA GLY A 169 -13.59 7.74 1.21
C GLY A 169 -12.76 6.46 1.28
N ALA A 170 -12.20 6.13 2.45
CA ALA A 170 -11.42 4.91 2.66
C ALA A 170 -12.28 3.64 2.53
N LEU A 171 -13.48 3.64 3.11
CA LEU A 171 -14.44 2.54 2.97
C LEU A 171 -14.87 2.36 1.50
N THR A 172 -15.16 3.45 0.81
CA THR A 172 -15.47 3.43 -0.62
C THR A 172 -14.29 2.89 -1.43
N LYS A 173 -13.06 3.32 -1.13
CA LYS A 173 -11.84 2.81 -1.74
C LYS A 173 -11.67 1.31 -1.52
N MET A 174 -11.94 0.82 -0.31
CA MET A 174 -11.88 -0.60 0.01
C MET A 174 -12.86 -1.39 -0.87
N VAL A 175 -14.11 -0.96 -0.96
CA VAL A 175 -15.13 -1.63 -1.77
C VAL A 175 -14.76 -1.60 -3.26
N VAL A 176 -14.36 -0.45 -3.80
CA VAL A 176 -13.95 -0.30 -5.20
C VAL A 176 -12.77 -1.20 -5.53
N THR A 177 -11.77 -1.28 -4.64
CA THR A 177 -10.60 -2.15 -4.84
C THR A 177 -11.00 -3.63 -4.87
N VAL A 178 -11.84 -4.08 -3.94
CA VAL A 178 -12.33 -5.46 -3.87
C VAL A 178 -13.14 -5.81 -5.12
N LEU A 179 -14.04 -4.92 -5.57
CA LEU A 179 -14.82 -5.13 -6.79
C LEU A 179 -13.94 -5.17 -8.04
N THR A 180 -12.95 -4.28 -8.14
CA THR A 180 -12.00 -4.24 -9.26
C THR A 180 -11.25 -5.57 -9.39
N ILE A 181 -10.78 -6.14 -8.27
CA ILE A 181 -10.14 -7.46 -8.24
C ILE A 181 -11.13 -8.56 -8.68
N ARG A 182 -12.37 -8.52 -8.17
CA ARG A 182 -13.41 -9.50 -8.53
C ARG A 182 -13.74 -9.51 -10.01
N PHE A 183 -13.72 -8.34 -10.65
CA PHE A 183 -13.94 -8.22 -12.10
C PHE A 183 -12.71 -8.55 -12.95
N GLY A 184 -11.64 -9.05 -12.33
CA GLY A 184 -10.49 -9.62 -13.01
C GLY A 184 -9.38 -8.61 -13.34
N ALA A 185 -9.42 -7.40 -12.79
CA ALA A 185 -8.31 -6.49 -12.92
C ALA A 185 -7.11 -6.98 -12.09
N ALA A 186 -5.95 -7.00 -12.72
CA ALA A 186 -4.69 -7.21 -12.03
C ALA A 186 -4.28 -5.90 -11.34
N GLY A 187 -4.14 -5.91 -10.02
CA GLY A 187 -3.74 -4.72 -9.27
C GLY A 187 -3.11 -5.06 -7.92
N GLY A 188 -2.29 -4.14 -7.41
CA GLY A 188 -1.69 -4.26 -6.08
C GLY A 188 -2.66 -3.80 -4.99
N THR A 189 -2.72 -4.53 -3.90
CA THR A 189 -3.54 -4.21 -2.72
C THR A 189 -2.79 -3.42 -1.65
N LEU A 190 -1.46 -3.29 -1.80
CA LEU A 190 -0.58 -2.69 -0.79
C LEU A 190 -0.89 -1.20 -0.56
N THR A 191 -0.91 -0.38 -1.63
CA THR A 191 -1.14 1.07 -1.49
C THR A 191 -2.56 1.40 -1.00
N PRO A 192 -3.62 0.73 -1.48
CA PRO A 192 -4.93 0.85 -0.86
C PRO A 192 -4.96 0.46 0.63
N ALA A 193 -4.22 -0.59 1.03
CA ALA A 193 -4.13 -0.98 2.43
C ALA A 193 -3.47 0.11 3.30
N ILE A 194 -2.37 0.71 2.81
CA ILE A 194 -1.70 1.84 3.48
C ILE A 194 -2.66 3.02 3.63
N ALA A 195 -3.41 3.35 2.57
CA ALA A 195 -4.36 4.46 2.61
C ALA A 195 -5.50 4.22 3.62
N ILE A 196 -6.03 3.00 3.68
CA ILE A 196 -7.07 2.62 4.64
C ILE A 196 -6.52 2.70 6.07
N GLY A 197 -5.31 2.19 6.31
CA GLY A 197 -4.63 2.26 7.61
C GLY A 197 -4.39 3.71 8.05
N ALA A 198 -3.87 4.55 7.17
CA ALA A 198 -3.62 5.96 7.45
C ALA A 198 -4.91 6.72 7.86
N VAL A 199 -6.02 6.48 7.14
CA VAL A 199 -7.31 7.12 7.48
C VAL A 199 -7.88 6.57 8.79
N LEU A 200 -7.77 5.27 9.04
CA LEU A 200 -8.18 4.69 10.33
C LEU A 200 -7.34 5.21 11.48
N GLY A 201 -6.02 5.32 11.30
CA GLY A 201 -5.13 5.94 12.26
C GLY A 201 -5.52 7.38 12.55
N ALA A 202 -5.80 8.18 11.51
CA ALA A 202 -6.30 9.55 11.65
C ALA A 202 -7.63 9.61 12.43
N PHE A 203 -8.57 8.72 12.12
CA PHE A 203 -9.89 8.69 12.76
C PHE A 203 -9.78 8.33 14.25
N ILE A 204 -9.06 7.27 14.58
CA ILE A 204 -8.83 6.86 15.96
C ILE A 204 -8.00 7.92 16.69
N GLY A 205 -6.99 8.47 16.03
CA GLY A 205 -6.15 9.52 16.57
C GLY A 205 -6.90 10.79 16.90
N SER A 206 -7.80 11.25 16.03
CA SER A 206 -8.63 12.43 16.30
C SER A 206 -9.53 12.24 17.52
N PHE A 207 -9.97 11.02 17.79
CA PHE A 207 -10.72 10.69 19.00
C PHE A 207 -9.83 10.63 20.25
N LEU A 208 -8.63 10.03 20.13
CA LEU A 208 -7.67 9.91 21.23
C LEU A 208 -7.01 11.24 21.61
N LEU A 209 -6.84 12.16 20.66
CA LEU A 209 -6.34 13.51 20.92
C LEU A 209 -7.25 14.31 21.88
N TYR A 210 -8.52 13.99 21.90
CA TYR A 210 -9.44 14.56 22.88
C TYR A 210 -9.13 14.08 24.32
N LEU A 211 -8.54 12.88 24.45
CA LEU A 211 -8.18 12.26 25.72
C LEU A 211 -6.74 12.54 26.14
N VAL A 212 -5.83 12.72 25.21
CA VAL A 212 -4.39 12.93 25.47
C VAL A 212 -3.90 14.15 24.67
N PRO A 213 -4.07 15.36 25.20
CA PRO A 213 -3.62 16.57 24.53
C PRO A 213 -2.08 16.62 24.47
N GLY A 214 -1.54 16.98 23.30
CA GLY A 214 -0.11 17.20 23.11
C GLY A 214 0.59 16.28 22.10
N ILE A 215 -0.13 15.35 21.47
CA ILE A 215 0.40 14.53 20.37
C ILE A 215 -0.05 15.15 19.04
N PRO A 216 0.84 15.46 18.09
CA PRO A 216 0.44 15.96 16.80
C PRO A 216 -0.29 14.85 16.01
N MET A 217 -1.40 15.21 15.36
CA MET A 217 -2.30 14.26 14.67
C MET A 217 -1.60 13.42 13.59
N TRP A 218 -0.65 14.00 12.88
CA TRP A 218 0.10 13.29 11.83
C TRP A 218 0.98 12.15 12.36
N GLU A 219 1.46 12.20 13.62
CA GLU A 219 2.18 11.07 14.24
C GLU A 219 1.26 9.85 14.40
N VAL A 220 0.02 10.08 14.74
CA VAL A 220 -0.99 9.02 14.92
C VAL A 220 -1.38 8.39 13.57
N VAL A 221 -1.45 9.19 12.53
CA VAL A 221 -1.75 8.71 11.16
C VAL A 221 -0.64 7.80 10.61
N ILE A 222 0.61 8.10 10.91
CA ILE A 222 1.75 7.27 10.47
C ILE A 222 1.72 5.89 11.15
N LEU A 223 1.17 5.79 12.33
CA LEU A 223 1.10 4.57 13.12
C LEU A 223 -0.08 3.65 12.74
N GLY A 224 -1.08 4.14 12.01
CA GLY A 224 -2.21 3.36 11.45
C GLY A 224 -1.90 2.79 10.08
#